data_bfb0f7e3cea51c1c4d97735afe05a29e
#
_entry.id   bfb0f7e3cea51c1c4d97735afe05a29e
#
_cell.length_a   1.000
_cell.length_b   1.000
_cell.length_c   1.000
_cell.angle_alpha   90.00
_cell.angle_beta   90.00
_cell.angle_gamma   90.00
#
_symmetry.space_group_name_H-M   'P 1'
#
loop_
_entity.id
_entity.type
_entity.pdbx_description
1 polymer ?
#
loop_
_entity_poly.entity_id
_entity_poly.type
_entity_poly.pdbx_seq_one_letter_code
_entity_poly.pdbx_strand_id
1 'polypeptide(L)'
;MDMDQPKRYKVLLSAYACEPDKGSEPEVGWQWAMHLAKHCDVTVLTRSNNREAIEQHLTGNAEEMPKFVYMDLSPSARKAKHWLKPGFLAMAWYYSAWQDKAYWAIKEMVRENDYDLVHHLTFASFRLPFGVTGHGLPSIIGPVGGCEEFPENLMPDRGLRVKLSESFRNILTRISTGLGAGMAKYHYASRVIASTPEMEQVFRDHGIDSLVMPQIGIAESALTREAHKQVTSDEIKLLFVGGVLCWKGLELAIQTLALLPETVSLTIIGSGPDEALLIKEVRMLNLTGRVHFLGRKPHEEVLSLYRDYDVFLYPSLHDSGSFTVLEAMAAGLPVICLDRGGPSMSVTSECGVVVGAQSREQTIEGLRDAVLHYMMEPDRIAVHGANARQRLSDHYEWQEKARKMLAVYDDVLCTSPPFLQGGNKSSRS
;
A
#
# COMPACT_ATOMS: atom_id res chain seq x y z
N MET A 1 26.87 -33.02 -17.22
CA MET A 1 26.44 -31.70 -17.70
C MET A 1 25.56 -31.15 -16.59
N ASP A 2 26.17 -30.38 -15.69
CA ASP A 2 25.44 -29.65 -14.69
C ASP A 2 24.52 -28.70 -15.42
N MET A 3 23.20 -28.89 -15.28
CA MET A 3 22.24 -27.90 -15.72
C MET A 3 22.46 -26.69 -14.81
N ASP A 4 22.95 -25.63 -15.44
CA ASP A 4 23.23 -24.33 -14.81
C ASP A 4 22.01 -23.92 -13.95
N GLN A 5 22.16 -23.98 -12.62
CA GLN A 5 21.13 -23.41 -11.75
C GLN A 5 21.03 -21.91 -12.10
N PRO A 6 19.85 -21.37 -12.32
CA PRO A 6 19.70 -19.97 -12.67
C PRO A 6 20.41 -19.12 -11.60
N LYS A 7 21.30 -18.24 -12.04
CA LYS A 7 22.10 -17.37 -11.17
C LYS A 7 21.14 -16.58 -10.24
N ARG A 8 21.23 -16.83 -8.95
CA ARG A 8 20.50 -16.06 -7.94
C ARG A 8 21.13 -14.68 -7.77
N TYR A 9 20.37 -13.61 -8.00
CA TYR A 9 20.85 -12.25 -7.80
C TYR A 9 21.06 -11.95 -6.32
N LYS A 10 22.12 -11.25 -5.99
CA LYS A 10 22.41 -10.76 -4.65
C LYS A 10 21.85 -9.34 -4.50
N VAL A 11 20.74 -9.22 -3.80
CA VAL A 11 19.96 -7.99 -3.70
C VAL A 11 20.07 -7.38 -2.30
N LEU A 12 20.46 -6.11 -2.24
CA LEU A 12 20.41 -5.33 -1.01
C LEU A 12 19.13 -4.51 -0.95
N LEU A 13 18.20 -4.87 -0.08
CA LEU A 13 16.97 -4.14 0.16
C LEU A 13 17.15 -3.11 1.27
N SER A 14 16.79 -1.85 1.02
CA SER A 14 16.63 -0.82 2.04
C SER A 14 15.16 -0.72 2.44
N ALA A 15 14.79 -1.32 3.56
CA ALA A 15 13.42 -1.40 4.07
C ALA A 15 13.32 -0.82 5.50
N TYR A 16 13.13 0.50 5.60
CA TYR A 16 12.96 1.19 6.88
C TYR A 16 11.86 0.59 7.74
N ALA A 17 10.71 0.28 7.15
CA ALA A 17 9.61 -0.46 7.76
C ALA A 17 9.63 -1.89 7.22
N CYS A 18 9.85 -2.87 8.11
CA CYS A 18 9.86 -4.29 7.79
C CYS A 18 9.58 -5.06 9.08
N GLU A 19 8.35 -5.50 9.28
CA GLU A 19 7.95 -6.17 10.53
C GLU A 19 6.73 -7.06 10.23
N PRO A 20 6.78 -8.36 10.56
CA PRO A 20 5.66 -9.28 10.34
C PRO A 20 4.45 -8.92 11.20
N ASP A 21 3.25 -9.29 10.75
CA ASP A 21 1.96 -9.21 11.45
C ASP A 21 1.56 -7.81 11.95
N LYS A 22 2.19 -6.77 11.43
CA LYS A 22 1.91 -5.40 11.84
C LYS A 22 0.96 -4.65 10.93
N GLY A 23 0.71 -5.21 9.73
CA GLY A 23 -0.08 -4.56 8.70
C GLY A 23 0.60 -3.30 8.11
N SER A 24 -0.05 -2.67 7.11
CA SER A 24 0.44 -1.44 6.48
C SER A 24 1.89 -1.54 5.95
N GLU A 25 2.66 -0.45 5.96
CA GLU A 25 4.04 -0.39 5.46
C GLU A 25 5.02 -1.44 6.05
N PRO A 26 4.99 -1.74 7.36
CA PRO A 26 5.88 -2.78 7.91
C PRO A 26 5.63 -4.16 7.31
N GLU A 27 4.37 -4.52 7.11
CA GLU A 27 3.99 -5.78 6.46
C GLU A 27 4.44 -5.82 5.00
N VAL A 28 4.32 -4.71 4.27
CA VAL A 28 4.81 -4.62 2.89
C VAL A 28 6.30 -4.97 2.82
N GLY A 29 7.13 -4.36 3.68
CA GLY A 29 8.56 -4.63 3.70
C GLY A 29 8.89 -6.08 4.02
N TRP A 30 8.17 -6.67 4.98
CA TRP A 30 8.33 -8.06 5.36
C TRP A 30 7.96 -9.00 4.21
N GLN A 31 6.78 -8.84 3.62
CA GLN A 31 6.28 -9.72 2.56
C GLN A 31 7.16 -9.65 1.30
N TRP A 32 7.59 -8.46 0.87
CA TRP A 32 8.54 -8.34 -0.24
C TRP A 32 9.86 -9.04 0.06
N ALA A 33 10.43 -8.85 1.25
CA ALA A 33 11.70 -9.48 1.63
C ALA A 33 11.59 -11.00 1.59
N MET A 34 10.54 -11.57 2.18
CA MET A 34 10.31 -13.02 2.25
C MET A 34 10.07 -13.64 0.87
N HIS A 35 9.28 -13.01 0.01
CA HIS A 35 8.96 -13.58 -1.29
C HIS A 35 10.10 -13.41 -2.31
N LEU A 36 10.87 -12.32 -2.24
CA LEU A 36 12.07 -12.16 -3.06
C LEU A 36 13.18 -13.14 -2.65
N ALA A 37 13.31 -13.44 -1.35
CA ALA A 37 14.34 -14.37 -0.86
C ALA A 37 14.17 -15.80 -1.38
N LYS A 38 12.98 -16.20 -1.80
CA LYS A 38 12.76 -17.49 -2.48
C LYS A 38 13.51 -17.59 -3.82
N HIS A 39 13.82 -16.46 -4.43
CA HIS A 39 14.40 -16.37 -5.78
C HIS A 39 15.78 -15.67 -5.83
N CYS A 40 16.09 -14.86 -4.85
CA CYS A 40 17.32 -14.04 -4.75
C CYS A 40 18.03 -14.28 -3.42
N ASP A 41 19.33 -13.97 -3.37
CA ASP A 41 20.06 -13.85 -2.12
C ASP A 41 19.81 -12.44 -1.56
N VAL A 42 18.81 -12.32 -0.70
CA VAL A 42 18.34 -11.03 -0.19
C VAL A 42 19.01 -10.67 1.13
N THR A 43 19.57 -9.45 1.19
CA THR A 43 20.00 -8.82 2.44
C THR A 43 19.13 -7.58 2.68
N VAL A 44 18.50 -7.48 3.85
CA VAL A 44 17.58 -6.40 4.22
C VAL A 44 18.24 -5.49 5.25
N LEU A 45 18.46 -4.23 4.89
CA LEU A 45 18.83 -3.19 5.84
C LEU A 45 17.56 -2.57 6.42
N THR A 46 17.34 -2.77 7.72
CA THR A 46 16.13 -2.30 8.42
C THR A 46 16.44 -1.73 9.81
N ARG A 47 15.42 -1.20 10.48
CA ARG A 47 15.58 -0.61 11.82
C ARG A 47 15.77 -1.66 12.91
N SER A 48 16.55 -1.32 13.92
CA SER A 48 16.83 -2.21 15.06
C SER A 48 15.60 -2.52 15.91
N ASN A 49 14.58 -1.67 15.92
CA ASN A 49 13.34 -1.93 16.67
C ASN A 49 12.47 -3.03 16.05
N ASN A 50 12.73 -3.40 14.80
CA ASN A 50 12.02 -4.48 14.10
C ASN A 50 12.64 -5.86 14.42
N ARG A 51 13.84 -5.90 15.06
CA ARG A 51 14.63 -7.12 15.24
C ARG A 51 13.87 -8.24 15.95
N GLU A 52 13.27 -7.94 17.10
CA GLU A 52 12.63 -8.95 17.93
C GLU A 52 11.51 -9.66 17.18
N ALA A 53 10.62 -8.89 16.55
CA ALA A 53 9.51 -9.46 15.77
C ALA A 53 10.02 -10.25 14.57
N ILE A 54 11.03 -9.76 13.85
CA ILE A 54 11.62 -10.45 12.71
C ILE A 54 12.24 -11.78 13.14
N GLU A 55 13.10 -11.77 14.17
CA GLU A 55 13.84 -12.97 14.60
C GLU A 55 12.90 -14.07 15.14
N GLN A 56 11.77 -13.69 15.73
CA GLN A 56 10.74 -14.64 16.17
C GLN A 56 10.03 -15.33 14.98
N HIS A 57 9.96 -14.68 13.82
CA HIS A 57 9.25 -15.21 12.63
C HIS A 57 10.18 -15.84 11.59
N LEU A 58 11.50 -15.75 11.76
CA LEU A 58 12.47 -16.41 10.87
C LEU A 58 12.50 -17.92 11.17
N THR A 59 11.58 -18.65 10.57
CA THR A 59 11.50 -20.11 10.66
C THR A 59 11.46 -20.72 9.25
N GLY A 60 12.33 -21.69 8.95
CA GLY A 60 12.35 -22.35 7.66
C GLY A 60 13.75 -22.61 7.09
N ASN A 61 13.84 -22.84 5.78
CA ASN A 61 15.10 -23.10 5.09
C ASN A 61 15.95 -21.82 4.99
N ALA A 62 17.16 -21.83 5.54
CA ALA A 62 18.06 -20.66 5.55
C ALA A 62 18.40 -20.13 4.15
N GLU A 63 18.36 -20.98 3.11
CA GLU A 63 18.65 -20.59 1.72
C GLU A 63 17.51 -19.77 1.07
N GLU A 64 16.30 -19.88 1.61
CA GLU A 64 15.12 -19.13 1.15
C GLU A 64 14.72 -17.97 2.09
N MET A 65 15.56 -17.70 3.09
CA MET A 65 15.34 -16.64 4.06
C MET A 65 16.22 -15.43 3.80
N PRO A 66 15.68 -14.21 3.90
CA PRO A 66 16.49 -13.00 3.80
C PRO A 66 17.42 -12.87 5.01
N LYS A 67 18.63 -12.33 4.77
CA LYS A 67 19.55 -11.91 5.83
C LYS A 67 19.18 -10.50 6.29
N PHE A 68 19.14 -10.26 7.60
CA PHE A 68 18.80 -8.95 8.15
C PHE A 68 20.00 -8.24 8.75
N VAL A 69 20.18 -6.99 8.36
CA VAL A 69 21.13 -6.04 8.96
C VAL A 69 20.33 -4.97 9.68
N TYR A 70 20.55 -4.85 10.97
CA TYR A 70 19.79 -3.94 11.82
C TYR A 70 20.58 -2.68 12.10
N MET A 71 19.98 -1.54 11.76
CA MET A 71 20.60 -0.23 11.98
C MET A 71 19.59 0.75 12.56
N ASP A 72 20.04 1.60 13.47
CA ASP A 72 19.23 2.72 13.96
C ASP A 72 20.09 3.94 14.28
N LEU A 73 19.41 5.07 14.51
CA LEU A 73 20.05 6.27 14.99
C LEU A 73 20.52 6.12 16.46
N SER A 74 21.31 7.08 16.92
CA SER A 74 21.81 7.09 18.30
C SER A 74 20.68 7.06 19.34
N PRO A 75 20.90 6.57 20.55
CA PRO A 75 19.90 6.57 21.62
C PRO A 75 19.35 7.97 21.92
N SER A 76 20.16 9.02 21.76
CA SER A 76 19.73 10.43 21.90
C SER A 76 18.74 10.84 20.82
N ALA A 77 18.97 10.50 19.57
CA ALA A 77 18.05 10.78 18.46
C ALA A 77 16.71 10.02 18.64
N ARG A 78 16.77 8.78 19.11
CA ARG A 78 15.56 8.00 19.45
C ARG A 78 14.74 8.65 20.56
N LYS A 79 15.39 9.16 21.61
CA LYS A 79 14.74 9.92 22.70
C LYS A 79 14.16 11.24 22.16
N ALA A 80 14.88 11.97 21.32
CA ALA A 80 14.41 13.22 20.72
C ALA A 80 13.13 13.03 19.90
N LYS A 81 12.99 11.92 19.15
CA LYS A 81 11.76 11.57 18.44
C LYS A 81 10.55 11.45 19.38
N HIS A 82 10.73 10.90 20.57
CA HIS A 82 9.64 10.80 21.57
C HIS A 82 9.29 12.15 22.21
N TRP A 83 10.26 13.06 22.29
CA TRP A 83 10.03 14.42 22.84
C TRP A 83 9.38 15.36 21.83
N LEU A 84 9.71 15.25 20.56
CA LEU A 84 9.00 15.90 19.49
C LEU A 84 7.61 15.26 19.43
N LYS A 85 6.55 15.97 19.81
CA LYS A 85 5.16 15.48 19.75
C LYS A 85 4.96 14.62 18.51
N PRO A 86 4.29 13.46 18.59
CA PRO A 86 4.08 12.59 17.44
C PRO A 86 3.37 13.37 16.32
N GLY A 87 4.10 13.58 15.23
CA GLY A 87 3.63 14.35 14.09
C GLY A 87 4.48 14.06 12.85
N PHE A 88 3.97 14.43 11.70
CA PHE A 88 4.61 14.21 10.40
C PHE A 88 6.05 14.75 10.36
N LEU A 89 6.31 15.95 10.91
CA LEU A 89 7.63 16.57 10.90
C LEU A 89 8.68 15.78 11.71
N ALA A 90 8.30 15.26 12.89
CA ALA A 90 9.20 14.45 13.71
C ALA A 90 9.52 13.11 13.02
N MET A 91 8.53 12.52 12.38
CA MET A 91 8.70 11.30 11.59
C MET A 91 9.60 11.55 10.37
N ALA A 92 9.33 12.60 9.60
CA ALA A 92 10.10 12.95 8.41
C ALA A 92 11.57 13.26 8.75
N TRP A 93 11.81 14.02 9.82
CA TRP A 93 13.16 14.28 10.32
C TRP A 93 13.91 13.00 10.69
N TYR A 94 13.28 12.14 11.50
CA TYR A 94 13.91 10.89 11.94
C TYR A 94 14.18 9.95 10.77
N TYR A 95 13.23 9.85 9.85
CA TYR A 95 13.38 9.06 8.64
C TYR A 95 14.51 9.58 7.76
N SER A 96 14.59 10.89 7.52
CA SER A 96 15.64 11.50 6.71
C SER A 96 17.03 11.25 7.31
N ALA A 97 17.18 11.45 8.63
CA ALA A 97 18.42 11.16 9.33
C ALA A 97 18.79 9.65 9.28
N TRP A 98 17.78 8.77 9.29
CA TRP A 98 18.02 7.34 9.11
C TRP A 98 18.48 7.03 7.69
N GLN A 99 17.92 7.67 6.66
CA GLN A 99 18.33 7.50 5.27
C GLN A 99 19.76 8.01 5.02
N ASP A 100 20.16 9.11 5.64
CA ASP A 100 21.54 9.59 5.58
C ASP A 100 22.52 8.55 6.17
N LYS A 101 22.16 7.97 7.31
CA LYS A 101 22.95 6.88 7.90
C LYS A 101 22.92 5.62 7.03
N ALA A 102 21.78 5.29 6.43
CA ALA A 102 21.61 4.15 5.54
C ALA A 102 22.51 4.30 4.28
N TYR A 103 22.64 5.50 3.73
CA TYR A 103 23.55 5.76 2.61
C TYR A 103 24.97 5.29 2.92
N TRP A 104 25.52 5.65 4.07
CA TRP A 104 26.86 5.26 4.46
C TRP A 104 26.99 3.77 4.78
N ALA A 105 25.99 3.19 5.43
CA ALA A 105 25.95 1.75 5.69
C ALA A 105 25.88 0.94 4.37
N ILE A 106 25.02 1.33 3.43
CA ILE A 106 24.93 0.71 2.11
C ILE A 106 26.26 0.82 1.36
N LYS A 107 26.91 1.98 1.39
CA LYS A 107 28.23 2.19 0.75
C LYS A 107 29.29 1.24 1.28
N GLU A 108 29.31 0.99 2.58
CA GLU A 108 30.22 0.04 3.21
C GLU A 108 29.86 -1.40 2.84
N MET A 109 28.58 -1.76 2.95
CA MET A 109 28.08 -3.10 2.59
C MET A 109 28.37 -3.45 1.12
N VAL A 110 28.19 -2.52 0.19
CA VAL A 110 28.48 -2.71 -1.24
C VAL A 110 29.99 -2.87 -1.48
N ARG A 111 30.84 -2.20 -0.70
CA ARG A 111 32.30 -2.36 -0.81
C ARG A 111 32.78 -3.71 -0.30
N GLU A 112 32.11 -4.27 0.72
CA GLU A 112 32.53 -5.50 1.39
C GLU A 112 31.90 -6.76 0.79
N ASN A 113 30.80 -6.62 0.04
CA ASN A 113 30.05 -7.73 -0.52
C ASN A 113 29.76 -7.50 -2.01
N ASP A 114 29.62 -8.59 -2.75
CA ASP A 114 29.32 -8.59 -4.18
C ASP A 114 27.79 -8.56 -4.42
N TYR A 115 27.13 -7.42 -4.16
CA TYR A 115 25.72 -7.23 -4.53
C TYR A 115 25.60 -6.94 -6.02
N ASP A 116 24.51 -7.42 -6.66
CA ASP A 116 24.19 -7.12 -8.05
C ASP A 116 23.40 -5.81 -8.18
N LEU A 117 22.52 -5.50 -7.23
CA LEU A 117 21.71 -4.28 -7.20
C LEU A 117 21.30 -3.86 -5.78
N VAL A 118 20.85 -2.60 -5.66
CA VAL A 118 20.27 -2.05 -4.42
C VAL A 118 18.83 -1.60 -4.70
N HIS A 119 17.89 -1.95 -3.81
CA HIS A 119 16.48 -1.61 -3.97
C HIS A 119 15.91 -0.92 -2.72
N HIS A 120 15.34 0.28 -2.89
CA HIS A 120 14.62 1.01 -1.84
C HIS A 120 13.14 0.65 -1.87
N LEU A 121 12.63 0.04 -0.80
CA LEU A 121 11.35 -0.66 -0.84
C LEU A 121 10.22 0.00 -0.03
N THR A 122 10.47 0.44 1.22
CA THR A 122 9.42 0.93 2.12
C THR A 122 9.61 2.38 2.53
N PHE A 123 8.52 3.01 2.97
CA PHE A 123 8.44 4.46 3.16
C PHE A 123 8.80 5.21 1.87
N ALA A 124 8.48 4.60 0.75
CA ALA A 124 8.74 5.13 -0.57
C ALA A 124 7.72 6.24 -0.92
N SER A 125 7.67 7.29 -0.09
CA SER A 125 6.93 8.51 -0.40
C SER A 125 7.79 9.40 -1.29
N PHE A 126 7.21 9.91 -2.37
CA PHE A 126 7.95 10.74 -3.33
C PHE A 126 8.62 11.97 -2.70
N ARG A 127 8.14 12.44 -1.54
CA ARG A 127 8.70 13.59 -0.82
C ARG A 127 9.91 13.27 0.02
N LEU A 128 10.07 12.02 0.43
CA LEU A 128 11.09 11.62 1.39
C LEU A 128 12.40 11.23 0.68
N PRO A 129 13.57 11.42 1.30
CA PRO A 129 14.83 11.01 0.74
C PRO A 129 15.00 9.47 0.80
N PHE A 130 15.96 8.98 0.03
CA PHE A 130 16.42 7.59 0.07
C PHE A 130 17.94 7.53 -0.12
N GLY A 131 18.55 6.50 0.46
CA GLY A 131 20.02 6.36 0.48
C GLY A 131 20.58 5.28 -0.46
N VAL A 132 19.85 4.87 -1.51
CA VAL A 132 20.21 3.69 -2.35
C VAL A 132 20.93 4.03 -3.66
N THR A 133 21.04 5.30 -4.02
CA THR A 133 21.69 5.74 -5.27
C THR A 133 23.14 6.17 -5.05
N GLY A 134 23.97 6.11 -6.09
CA GLY A 134 25.35 6.62 -6.04
C GLY A 134 26.39 5.65 -5.45
N HIS A 135 26.08 4.35 -5.38
CA HIS A 135 26.98 3.32 -4.84
C HIS A 135 27.73 2.52 -5.91
N GLY A 136 27.60 2.88 -7.18
CA GLY A 136 28.27 2.15 -8.29
C GLY A 136 27.54 0.86 -8.70
N LEU A 137 26.35 0.63 -8.18
CA LEU A 137 25.45 -0.48 -8.54
C LEU A 137 24.13 0.05 -9.12
N PRO A 138 23.46 -0.73 -9.95
CA PRO A 138 22.09 -0.46 -10.33
C PRO A 138 21.21 -0.28 -9.11
N SER A 139 20.33 0.73 -9.16
CA SER A 139 19.45 1.03 -8.05
C SER A 139 17.98 1.12 -8.51
N ILE A 140 17.10 0.52 -7.72
CA ILE A 140 15.65 0.51 -7.95
C ILE A 140 14.97 1.23 -6.80
N ILE A 141 13.96 2.03 -7.11
CA ILE A 141 13.22 2.80 -6.11
C ILE A 141 11.74 2.53 -6.28
N GLY A 142 11.10 2.05 -5.24
CA GLY A 142 9.65 1.85 -5.21
C GLY A 142 9.18 0.47 -4.78
N PRO A 143 7.86 0.28 -4.84
CA PRO A 143 6.82 1.17 -5.38
C PRO A 143 6.67 2.48 -4.58
N VAL A 144 6.72 3.62 -5.30
CA VAL A 144 6.62 4.98 -4.73
C VAL A 144 5.20 5.48 -4.83
N GLY A 145 4.68 6.06 -3.75
CA GLY A 145 3.34 6.64 -3.68
C GLY A 145 3.28 7.99 -2.96
N GLY A 146 2.07 8.43 -2.64
CA GLY A 146 1.82 9.59 -1.79
C GLY A 146 1.63 10.92 -2.55
N CYS A 147 1.36 10.86 -3.86
CA CYS A 147 0.98 12.03 -4.66
C CYS A 147 -0.54 12.25 -4.70
N GLU A 148 -1.32 11.30 -4.20
CA GLU A 148 -2.77 11.36 -4.23
C GLU A 148 -3.25 12.60 -3.47
N GLU A 149 -4.01 13.46 -4.16
CA GLU A 149 -4.62 14.65 -3.57
C GLU A 149 -5.99 14.33 -3.01
N PHE A 150 -6.34 14.98 -1.91
CA PHE A 150 -7.71 14.96 -1.42
C PHE A 150 -8.59 15.81 -2.36
N PRO A 151 -9.67 15.25 -2.94
CA PRO A 151 -10.51 15.99 -3.87
C PRO A 151 -11.28 17.11 -3.13
N GLU A 152 -11.00 18.36 -3.49
CA GLU A 152 -11.56 19.53 -2.83
C GLU A 152 -13.10 19.58 -2.91
N ASN A 153 -13.66 19.10 -4.01
CA ASN A 153 -15.11 19.01 -4.27
C ASN A 153 -15.82 17.90 -3.45
N LEU A 154 -15.06 16.98 -2.83
CA LEU A 154 -15.59 15.94 -1.94
C LEU A 154 -15.29 16.21 -0.47
N MET A 155 -14.70 17.37 -0.16
CA MET A 155 -14.41 17.73 1.23
C MET A 155 -15.67 17.70 2.08
N PRO A 156 -15.63 16.97 3.21
CA PRO A 156 -16.76 16.94 4.14
C PRO A 156 -17.02 18.35 4.70
N ASP A 157 -18.27 18.65 4.99
CA ASP A 157 -18.63 19.92 5.63
C ASP A 157 -18.32 19.91 7.15
N ARG A 158 -17.09 19.55 7.49
CA ARG A 158 -16.58 19.23 8.84
C ARG A 158 -15.67 20.32 9.38
N GLY A 159 -16.13 21.56 9.35
CA GLY A 159 -15.43 22.66 9.98
C GLY A 159 -14.14 23.10 9.29
N LEU A 160 -13.78 24.34 9.52
CA LEU A 160 -12.69 25.03 8.84
C LEU A 160 -11.30 24.37 9.04
N ARG A 161 -11.07 23.73 10.19
CA ARG A 161 -9.77 23.11 10.51
C ARG A 161 -9.42 21.94 9.61
N VAL A 162 -10.37 21.03 9.33
CA VAL A 162 -10.16 19.87 8.45
C VAL A 162 -9.94 20.35 7.01
N LYS A 163 -10.80 21.28 6.54
CA LYS A 163 -10.66 21.90 5.21
C LYS A 163 -9.27 22.56 5.05
N LEU A 164 -8.83 23.35 6.02
CA LEU A 164 -7.52 23.99 5.97
C LEU A 164 -6.35 22.99 6.00
N SER A 165 -6.46 21.95 6.80
CA SER A 165 -5.43 20.90 6.91
C SER A 165 -5.26 20.13 5.60
N GLU A 166 -6.35 19.71 4.96
CA GLU A 166 -6.32 18.97 3.71
C GLU A 166 -5.93 19.88 2.52
N SER A 167 -6.44 21.12 2.47
CA SER A 167 -6.02 22.10 1.47
C SER A 167 -4.52 22.40 1.58
N PHE A 168 -4.00 22.56 2.79
CA PHE A 168 -2.57 22.76 3.00
C PHE A 168 -1.75 21.55 2.55
N ARG A 169 -2.23 20.33 2.81
CA ARG A 169 -1.60 19.10 2.32
C ARG A 169 -1.59 19.03 0.80
N ASN A 170 -2.70 19.35 0.14
CA ASN A 170 -2.80 19.41 -1.32
C ASN A 170 -1.84 20.46 -1.90
N ILE A 171 -1.77 21.65 -1.30
CA ILE A 171 -0.80 22.69 -1.71
C ILE A 171 0.63 22.19 -1.59
N LEU A 172 0.98 21.54 -0.47
CA LEU A 172 2.31 20.92 -0.31
C LEU A 172 2.57 19.82 -1.35
N THR A 173 1.55 19.02 -1.70
CA THR A 173 1.65 18.01 -2.75
C THR A 173 1.95 18.68 -4.09
N ARG A 174 1.15 19.66 -4.51
CA ARG A 174 1.31 20.40 -5.78
C ARG A 174 2.66 21.11 -5.86
N ILE A 175 3.09 21.75 -4.78
CA ILE A 175 4.43 22.36 -4.72
C ILE A 175 5.52 21.28 -4.85
N SER A 176 5.40 20.19 -4.13
CA SER A 176 6.42 19.11 -4.14
C SER A 176 6.47 18.36 -5.47
N THR A 177 5.35 18.17 -6.15
CA THR A 177 5.30 17.59 -7.49
C THR A 177 5.69 18.60 -8.57
N GLY A 178 5.36 19.89 -8.43
CA GLY A 178 5.67 20.92 -9.42
C GLY A 178 7.11 21.45 -9.37
N LEU A 179 7.74 21.47 -8.20
CA LEU A 179 9.12 21.93 -8.03
C LEU A 179 10.10 20.79 -8.38
N GLY A 180 10.48 20.58 -9.60
CA GLY A 180 11.34 19.49 -10.09
C GLY A 180 12.55 19.10 -9.21
N ALA A 181 12.96 19.94 -8.24
CA ALA A 181 14.02 19.65 -7.28
C ALA A 181 13.78 18.38 -6.44
N GLY A 182 12.53 18.11 -6.03
CA GLY A 182 12.15 16.89 -5.31
C GLY A 182 12.17 15.65 -6.20
N MET A 183 12.00 15.81 -7.51
CA MET A 183 11.98 14.74 -8.51
C MET A 183 13.38 14.44 -9.06
N ALA A 184 14.31 15.40 -9.04
CA ALA A 184 15.67 15.24 -9.59
C ALA A 184 16.41 14.02 -9.03
N LYS A 185 16.16 13.64 -7.78
CA LYS A 185 16.79 12.47 -7.15
C LYS A 185 16.47 11.15 -7.86
N TYR A 186 15.32 11.03 -8.52
CA TYR A 186 14.90 9.81 -9.22
C TYR A 186 15.63 9.57 -10.53
N HIS A 187 16.19 10.60 -11.16
CA HIS A 187 17.02 10.45 -12.35
C HIS A 187 18.35 9.69 -12.09
N TYR A 188 18.73 9.54 -10.83
CA TYR A 188 19.93 8.75 -10.45
C TYR A 188 19.61 7.27 -10.23
N ALA A 189 18.34 6.87 -10.30
CA ALA A 189 17.94 5.47 -10.20
C ALA A 189 17.99 4.79 -11.57
N SER A 190 18.34 3.51 -11.59
CA SER A 190 18.30 2.69 -12.81
C SER A 190 16.85 2.37 -13.22
N ARG A 191 15.97 2.25 -12.25
CA ARG A 191 14.52 2.06 -12.46
C ARG A 191 13.72 2.66 -11.31
N VAL A 192 12.59 3.30 -11.67
CA VAL A 192 11.61 3.80 -10.71
C VAL A 192 10.31 3.00 -10.89
N ILE A 193 9.67 2.67 -9.77
CA ILE A 193 8.38 1.97 -9.76
C ILE A 193 7.37 2.86 -9.06
N ALA A 194 6.29 3.20 -9.74
CA ALA A 194 5.16 3.94 -9.18
C ALA A 194 4.15 2.98 -8.56
N SER A 195 3.56 3.34 -7.42
CA SER A 195 2.53 2.53 -6.77
C SER A 195 1.15 2.67 -7.42
N THR A 196 0.91 3.79 -8.11
CA THR A 196 -0.37 4.14 -8.78
C THR A 196 -0.11 4.82 -10.13
N PRO A 197 -1.11 4.80 -11.05
CA PRO A 197 -1.03 5.52 -12.32
C PRO A 197 -0.86 7.03 -12.14
N GLU A 198 -1.44 7.61 -11.08
CA GLU A 198 -1.28 9.03 -10.76
C GLU A 198 0.18 9.35 -10.45
N MET A 199 0.86 8.47 -9.70
CA MET A 199 2.27 8.65 -9.39
C MET A 199 3.16 8.46 -10.64
N GLU A 200 2.83 7.50 -11.50
CA GLU A 200 3.49 7.33 -12.80
C GLU A 200 3.36 8.58 -13.66
N GLN A 201 2.17 9.19 -13.70
CA GLN A 201 1.96 10.43 -14.45
C GLN A 201 2.85 11.57 -13.91
N VAL A 202 2.95 11.71 -12.59
CA VAL A 202 3.86 12.68 -11.95
C VAL A 202 5.32 12.42 -12.38
N PHE A 203 5.78 11.18 -12.42
CA PHE A 203 7.12 10.84 -12.89
C PHE A 203 7.30 11.18 -14.36
N ARG A 204 6.35 10.83 -15.22
CA ARG A 204 6.35 11.12 -16.65
C ARG A 204 6.43 12.62 -16.95
N ASP A 205 5.69 13.44 -16.21
CA ASP A 205 5.70 14.91 -16.33
C ASP A 205 7.09 15.51 -16.01
N HIS A 206 7.93 14.77 -15.29
CA HIS A 206 9.31 15.16 -14.96
C HIS A 206 10.36 14.41 -15.78
N GLY A 207 9.97 13.69 -16.84
CA GLY A 207 10.88 12.95 -17.70
C GLY A 207 11.52 11.72 -17.02
N ILE A 208 10.88 11.17 -15.99
CA ILE A 208 11.33 9.97 -15.28
C ILE A 208 10.54 8.78 -15.83
N ASP A 209 11.24 7.83 -16.44
CA ASP A 209 10.65 6.57 -16.86
C ASP A 209 10.33 5.68 -15.66
N SER A 210 9.10 5.20 -15.56
CA SER A 210 8.65 4.39 -14.43
C SER A 210 7.66 3.32 -14.86
N LEU A 211 7.57 2.26 -14.03
CA LEU A 211 6.59 1.17 -14.17
C LEU A 211 5.54 1.33 -13.08
N VAL A 212 4.30 0.94 -13.36
CA VAL A 212 3.26 0.86 -12.33
C VAL A 212 3.24 -0.53 -11.71
N MET A 213 3.40 -0.61 -10.39
CA MET A 213 3.27 -1.85 -9.64
C MET A 213 2.65 -1.54 -8.25
N PRO A 214 1.50 -2.15 -7.91
CA PRO A 214 0.90 -1.96 -6.58
C PRO A 214 1.90 -2.31 -5.47
N GLN A 215 1.93 -1.52 -4.41
CA GLN A 215 2.82 -1.72 -3.28
C GLN A 215 2.46 -2.97 -2.48
N ILE A 216 1.15 -3.22 -2.32
CA ILE A 216 0.57 -4.30 -1.52
C ILE A 216 0.31 -5.56 -2.34
N GLY A 217 0.21 -6.69 -1.64
CA GLY A 217 -0.20 -7.99 -2.18
C GLY A 217 -1.00 -8.77 -1.16
N ILE A 218 -1.40 -9.98 -1.53
CA ILE A 218 -2.17 -10.90 -0.70
C ILE A 218 -1.43 -12.24 -0.57
N ALA A 219 -1.56 -12.89 0.57
CA ALA A 219 -1.01 -14.22 0.77
C ALA A 219 -1.89 -15.29 0.09
N GLU A 220 -1.28 -16.32 -0.46
CA GLU A 220 -1.97 -17.47 -1.05
C GLU A 220 -2.99 -18.08 -0.07
N SER A 221 -2.63 -18.17 1.21
CA SER A 221 -3.51 -18.70 2.27
C SER A 221 -4.82 -17.91 2.44
N ALA A 222 -4.86 -16.64 2.06
CA ALA A 222 -6.10 -15.86 2.06
C ALA A 222 -7.02 -16.27 0.90
N LEU A 223 -6.46 -16.68 -0.24
CA LEU A 223 -7.22 -17.13 -1.41
C LEU A 223 -7.79 -18.55 -1.24
N THR A 224 -7.24 -19.36 -0.33
CA THR A 224 -7.73 -20.71 -0.05
C THR A 224 -8.84 -20.75 1.00
N ARG A 225 -9.12 -19.65 1.70
CA ARG A 225 -10.23 -19.56 2.66
C ARG A 225 -11.57 -19.71 1.96
N GLU A 226 -12.58 -20.19 2.69
CA GLU A 226 -13.96 -20.28 2.17
C GLU A 226 -14.43 -18.89 1.69
N ALA A 227 -14.99 -18.88 0.48
CA ALA A 227 -15.55 -17.67 -0.11
C ALA A 227 -16.92 -17.33 0.53
N HIS A 228 -17.37 -16.11 0.29
CA HIS A 228 -18.70 -15.63 0.64
C HIS A 228 -19.80 -16.62 0.20
N LYS A 229 -20.82 -16.78 1.04
CA LYS A 229 -22.00 -17.58 0.73
C LYS A 229 -22.94 -16.78 -0.18
N GLN A 230 -23.61 -17.50 -1.07
CA GLN A 230 -24.57 -16.90 -1.98
C GLN A 230 -25.66 -16.12 -1.21
N VAL A 231 -26.00 -14.91 -1.67
CA VAL A 231 -27.05 -14.08 -1.11
C VAL A 231 -28.40 -14.80 -1.29
N THR A 232 -29.12 -15.00 -0.20
CA THR A 232 -30.41 -15.72 -0.19
C THR A 232 -31.57 -14.85 0.31
N SER A 233 -31.33 -13.56 0.56
CA SER A 233 -32.32 -12.63 1.11
C SER A 233 -32.43 -11.36 0.25
N ASP A 234 -33.58 -10.65 0.37
CA ASP A 234 -33.78 -9.33 -0.21
C ASP A 234 -32.96 -8.22 0.52
N GLU A 235 -32.21 -8.58 1.55
CA GLU A 235 -31.36 -7.70 2.33
C GLU A 235 -29.95 -7.65 1.73
N ILE A 236 -29.36 -6.46 1.67
CA ILE A 236 -27.94 -6.26 1.31
C ILE A 236 -27.16 -5.74 2.53
N LYS A 237 -26.13 -6.46 2.90
CA LYS A 237 -25.22 -6.12 4.00
C LYS A 237 -23.93 -5.55 3.46
N LEU A 238 -23.76 -4.24 3.60
CA LEU A 238 -22.54 -3.55 3.22
C LEU A 238 -21.52 -3.65 4.37
N LEU A 239 -20.25 -3.83 4.04
CA LEU A 239 -19.13 -3.84 4.99
C LEU A 239 -18.11 -2.75 4.63
N PHE A 240 -17.64 -2.04 5.64
CA PHE A 240 -16.44 -1.22 5.59
C PHE A 240 -15.46 -1.70 6.66
N VAL A 241 -14.19 -1.83 6.32
CA VAL A 241 -13.10 -2.15 7.26
C VAL A 241 -11.99 -1.13 7.10
N GLY A 242 -11.62 -0.46 8.20
CA GLY A 242 -10.52 0.52 8.18
C GLY A 242 -10.60 1.56 9.28
N GLY A 243 -9.61 2.45 9.31
CA GLY A 243 -9.63 3.59 10.22
C GLY A 243 -10.81 4.52 9.95
N VAL A 244 -11.49 4.98 11.00
CA VAL A 244 -12.59 5.96 10.89
C VAL A 244 -11.98 7.36 10.79
N LEU A 245 -11.61 7.73 9.55
CA LEU A 245 -10.89 8.94 9.18
C LEU A 245 -11.60 9.64 8.02
N CYS A 246 -11.55 10.98 7.98
CA CYS A 246 -12.29 11.76 6.98
C CYS A 246 -11.98 11.34 5.53
N TRP A 247 -10.72 11.04 5.23
CA TRP A 247 -10.33 10.63 3.87
C TRP A 247 -10.76 9.21 3.48
N LYS A 248 -11.31 8.42 4.41
CA LYS A 248 -11.88 7.11 4.11
C LYS A 248 -13.32 7.18 3.57
N GLY A 249 -13.91 8.37 3.48
CA GLY A 249 -15.17 8.61 2.81
C GLY A 249 -16.40 8.00 3.47
N LEU A 250 -16.33 7.61 4.75
CA LEU A 250 -17.45 7.02 5.48
C LEU A 250 -18.69 7.93 5.56
N GLU A 251 -18.49 9.25 5.51
CA GLU A 251 -19.60 10.20 5.41
C GLU A 251 -20.39 10.04 4.10
N LEU A 252 -19.68 9.82 2.96
CA LEU A 252 -20.33 9.53 1.69
C LEU A 252 -21.12 8.22 1.76
N ALA A 253 -20.54 7.16 2.38
CA ALA A 253 -21.24 5.89 2.57
C ALA A 253 -22.51 6.01 3.40
N ILE A 254 -22.48 6.80 4.50
CA ILE A 254 -23.66 7.03 5.36
C ILE A 254 -24.72 7.83 4.62
N GLN A 255 -24.34 8.87 3.87
CA GLN A 255 -25.29 9.66 3.07
C GLN A 255 -25.86 8.85 1.91
N THR A 256 -25.08 7.97 1.28
CA THR A 256 -25.56 7.01 0.30
C THR A 256 -26.63 6.09 0.90
N LEU A 257 -26.37 5.58 2.12
CA LEU A 257 -27.33 4.68 2.80
C LEU A 257 -28.69 5.34 3.05
N ALA A 258 -28.73 6.66 3.27
CA ALA A 258 -29.98 7.42 3.43
C ALA A 258 -30.87 7.43 2.16
N LEU A 259 -30.26 7.18 0.98
CA LEU A 259 -30.94 7.12 -0.31
C LEU A 259 -31.32 5.67 -0.74
N LEU A 260 -30.96 4.67 0.06
CA LEU A 260 -31.18 3.26 -0.21
C LEU A 260 -32.37 2.70 0.57
N PRO A 261 -33.05 1.64 0.06
CA PRO A 261 -34.14 0.95 0.77
C PRO A 261 -33.73 0.52 2.20
N GLU A 262 -34.71 0.35 3.07
CA GLU A 262 -34.51 -0.06 4.47
C GLU A 262 -33.86 -1.44 4.61
N THR A 263 -33.96 -2.27 3.59
CA THR A 263 -33.30 -3.60 3.51
C THR A 263 -31.79 -3.55 3.33
N VAL A 264 -31.20 -2.35 3.18
CA VAL A 264 -29.73 -2.19 3.08
C VAL A 264 -29.16 -1.72 4.42
N SER A 265 -28.15 -2.39 4.91
CA SER A 265 -27.42 -2.03 6.14
C SER A 265 -25.93 -1.83 5.88
N LEU A 266 -25.25 -1.07 6.76
CA LEU A 266 -23.81 -0.82 6.70
C LEU A 266 -23.17 -1.17 8.04
N THR A 267 -22.20 -2.06 8.03
CA THR A 267 -21.34 -2.35 9.18
C THR A 267 -19.96 -1.74 8.99
N ILE A 268 -19.47 -1.06 10.03
CA ILE A 268 -18.18 -0.38 10.06
C ILE A 268 -17.30 -1.07 11.12
N ILE A 269 -16.19 -1.68 10.68
CA ILE A 269 -15.18 -2.28 11.54
C ILE A 269 -13.93 -1.39 11.54
N GLY A 270 -13.59 -0.89 12.71
CA GLY A 270 -12.47 0.01 12.93
C GLY A 270 -12.81 1.12 13.90
N SER A 271 -11.89 2.01 14.14
CA SER A 271 -12.07 3.16 15.03
C SER A 271 -11.25 4.35 14.53
N GLY A 272 -11.58 5.54 14.97
CA GLY A 272 -10.84 6.74 14.60
C GLY A 272 -11.43 8.03 15.16
N PRO A 273 -10.74 9.16 14.96
CA PRO A 273 -11.13 10.44 15.51
C PRO A 273 -12.50 10.96 15.02
N ASP A 274 -12.97 10.48 13.85
CA ASP A 274 -14.22 10.95 13.25
C ASP A 274 -15.46 10.16 13.66
N GLU A 275 -15.30 9.08 14.45
CA GLU A 275 -16.38 8.18 14.81
C GLU A 275 -17.56 8.90 15.51
N ALA A 276 -17.27 9.78 16.45
CA ALA A 276 -18.29 10.53 17.17
C ALA A 276 -19.12 11.45 16.24
N LEU A 277 -18.47 12.03 15.22
CA LEU A 277 -19.14 12.86 14.21
C LEU A 277 -20.03 12.03 13.30
N LEU A 278 -19.57 10.85 12.88
CA LEU A 278 -20.35 9.93 12.05
C LEU A 278 -21.56 9.38 12.80
N ILE A 279 -21.43 9.02 14.08
CA ILE A 279 -22.54 8.59 14.90
C ILE A 279 -23.60 9.68 15.02
N LYS A 280 -23.19 10.97 15.15
CA LYS A 280 -24.13 12.09 15.13
C LYS A 280 -24.86 12.20 13.80
N GLU A 281 -24.16 12.06 12.68
CA GLU A 281 -24.74 12.08 11.33
C GLU A 281 -25.75 10.95 11.12
N VAL A 282 -25.42 9.72 11.52
CA VAL A 282 -26.33 8.55 11.51
C VAL A 282 -27.64 8.85 12.23
N ARG A 283 -27.57 9.52 13.40
CA ARG A 283 -28.78 9.92 14.15
C ARG A 283 -29.59 10.99 13.43
N MET A 284 -28.91 12.00 12.85
CA MET A 284 -29.61 13.08 12.10
C MET A 284 -30.32 12.55 10.85
N LEU A 285 -29.77 11.51 10.23
CA LEU A 285 -30.35 10.87 9.04
C LEU A 285 -31.32 9.72 9.37
N ASN A 286 -31.64 9.47 10.67
CA ASN A 286 -32.49 8.38 11.14
C ASN A 286 -32.02 6.97 10.73
N LEU A 287 -30.70 6.75 10.66
CA LEU A 287 -30.08 5.49 10.22
C LEU A 287 -29.60 4.58 11.38
N THR A 288 -29.99 4.87 12.63
CA THR A 288 -29.47 4.17 13.83
C THR A 288 -29.69 2.66 13.78
N GLY A 289 -30.76 2.19 13.14
CA GLY A 289 -31.04 0.75 12.98
C GLY A 289 -30.34 0.09 11.80
N ARG A 290 -29.63 0.87 10.95
CA ARG A 290 -29.05 0.39 9.70
C ARG A 290 -27.53 0.56 9.63
N VAL A 291 -26.92 1.37 10.50
CA VAL A 291 -25.48 1.58 10.59
C VAL A 291 -24.94 1.01 11.90
N HIS A 292 -24.00 0.07 11.81
CA HIS A 292 -23.45 -0.65 12.96
C HIS A 292 -21.96 -0.38 13.09
N PHE A 293 -21.54 0.27 14.18
CA PHE A 293 -20.14 0.46 14.52
C PHE A 293 -19.66 -0.66 15.44
N LEU A 294 -18.78 -1.55 14.97
CA LEU A 294 -18.27 -2.68 15.74
C LEU A 294 -16.94 -2.37 16.48
N GLY A 295 -16.40 -1.16 16.26
CA GLY A 295 -15.10 -0.80 16.80
C GLY A 295 -13.95 -1.60 16.20
N ARG A 296 -12.78 -1.55 16.83
CA ARG A 296 -11.61 -2.35 16.44
C ARG A 296 -11.80 -3.82 16.77
N LYS A 297 -11.39 -4.69 15.83
CA LYS A 297 -11.37 -6.14 15.98
C LYS A 297 -9.98 -6.69 15.72
N PRO A 298 -9.60 -7.83 16.30
CA PRO A 298 -8.41 -8.58 15.91
C PRO A 298 -8.46 -8.95 14.41
N HIS A 299 -7.32 -8.95 13.74
CA HIS A 299 -7.24 -9.19 12.29
C HIS A 299 -7.89 -10.51 11.86
N GLU A 300 -7.63 -11.61 12.58
CA GLU A 300 -8.23 -12.92 12.28
C GLU A 300 -9.77 -12.91 12.42
N GLU A 301 -10.32 -12.15 13.39
CA GLU A 301 -11.77 -11.97 13.53
C GLU A 301 -12.32 -11.21 12.32
N VAL A 302 -11.64 -10.13 11.88
CA VAL A 302 -12.02 -9.37 10.69
C VAL A 302 -12.04 -10.27 9.46
N LEU A 303 -11.00 -11.07 9.25
CA LEU A 303 -10.92 -11.98 8.11
C LEU A 303 -12.07 -13.02 8.10
N SER A 304 -12.54 -13.44 9.26
CA SER A 304 -13.68 -14.36 9.35
C SER A 304 -15.02 -13.67 9.08
N LEU A 305 -15.14 -12.37 9.39
CA LEU A 305 -16.37 -11.61 9.24
C LEU A 305 -16.68 -11.23 7.79
N TYR A 306 -15.68 -11.08 6.91
CA TYR A 306 -15.93 -10.69 5.52
C TYR A 306 -17.03 -11.54 4.86
N ARG A 307 -17.06 -12.84 5.09
CA ARG A 307 -18.01 -13.78 4.47
C ARG A 307 -19.47 -13.60 4.90
N ASP A 308 -19.73 -12.82 5.95
CA ASP A 308 -21.07 -12.59 6.49
C ASP A 308 -21.77 -11.38 5.84
N TYR A 309 -21.07 -10.71 4.90
CA TYR A 309 -21.53 -9.53 4.18
C TYR A 309 -21.58 -9.79 2.67
N ASP A 310 -22.28 -8.93 1.95
CA ASP A 310 -22.58 -9.13 0.54
C ASP A 310 -21.69 -8.26 -0.37
N VAL A 311 -21.39 -7.04 0.05
CA VAL A 311 -20.61 -6.07 -0.73
C VAL A 311 -19.67 -5.29 0.19
N PHE A 312 -18.43 -5.13 -0.24
CA PHE A 312 -17.44 -4.28 0.44
C PHE A 312 -17.52 -2.85 -0.11
N LEU A 313 -17.92 -1.90 0.73
CA LEU A 313 -18.07 -0.48 0.36
C LEU A 313 -16.85 0.31 0.87
N TYR A 314 -15.99 0.77 -0.03
CA TYR A 314 -14.74 1.45 0.31
C TYR A 314 -14.57 2.78 -0.44
N PRO A 315 -15.32 3.84 -0.07
CA PRO A 315 -15.31 5.12 -0.78
C PRO A 315 -14.16 6.02 -0.37
N SER A 316 -12.95 5.46 -0.23
CA SER A 316 -11.75 6.19 0.18
C SER A 316 -11.39 7.26 -0.84
N LEU A 317 -11.10 8.47 -0.36
CA LEU A 317 -10.83 9.66 -1.17
C LEU A 317 -9.36 9.75 -1.60
N HIS A 318 -8.47 9.13 -0.84
CA HIS A 318 -7.09 8.95 -1.22
C HIS A 318 -6.47 7.75 -0.47
N ASP A 319 -5.87 6.85 -1.24
CA ASP A 319 -5.16 5.68 -0.74
C ASP A 319 -4.23 5.16 -1.83
N SER A 320 -2.97 4.98 -1.57
CA SER A 320 -2.04 4.38 -2.55
C SER A 320 -2.14 2.85 -2.60
N GLY A 321 -2.80 2.24 -1.61
CA GLY A 321 -3.08 0.81 -1.53
C GLY A 321 -3.89 0.48 -0.29
N SER A 322 -4.74 -0.53 -0.36
CA SER A 322 -5.58 -0.94 0.77
C SER A 322 -5.61 -2.46 0.92
N PHE A 323 -4.97 -2.97 1.97
CA PHE A 323 -5.04 -4.39 2.31
C PHE A 323 -6.48 -4.85 2.51
N THR A 324 -7.33 -4.03 3.14
CA THR A 324 -8.73 -4.40 3.41
C THR A 324 -9.56 -4.58 2.14
N VAL A 325 -9.21 -3.88 1.04
CA VAL A 325 -9.79 -4.13 -0.28
C VAL A 325 -9.37 -5.50 -0.81
N LEU A 326 -8.08 -5.84 -0.73
CA LEU A 326 -7.60 -7.16 -1.18
C LEU A 326 -8.16 -8.29 -0.30
N GLU A 327 -8.29 -8.07 1.00
CA GLU A 327 -8.89 -9.04 1.94
C GLU A 327 -10.37 -9.29 1.62
N ALA A 328 -11.15 -8.23 1.34
CA ALA A 328 -12.55 -8.34 0.92
C ALA A 328 -12.66 -9.12 -0.40
N MET A 329 -11.83 -8.78 -1.39
CA MET A 329 -11.77 -9.49 -2.67
C MET A 329 -11.38 -10.96 -2.48
N ALA A 330 -10.42 -11.26 -1.58
CA ALA A 330 -10.00 -12.64 -1.26
C ALA A 330 -11.13 -13.43 -0.59
N ALA A 331 -11.94 -12.78 0.22
CA ALA A 331 -13.16 -13.38 0.79
C ALA A 331 -14.28 -13.58 -0.22
N GLY A 332 -14.14 -13.09 -1.46
CA GLY A 332 -15.13 -13.21 -2.52
C GLY A 332 -16.23 -12.14 -2.46
N LEU A 333 -15.97 -10.98 -1.83
CA LEU A 333 -16.88 -9.85 -1.87
C LEU A 333 -16.57 -8.98 -3.09
N PRO A 334 -17.59 -8.59 -3.87
CA PRO A 334 -17.44 -7.50 -4.81
C PRO A 334 -17.18 -6.19 -4.07
N VAL A 335 -16.37 -5.32 -4.67
CA VAL A 335 -15.97 -4.06 -4.06
C VAL A 335 -16.61 -2.88 -4.80
N ILE A 336 -17.19 -1.96 -4.05
CA ILE A 336 -17.56 -0.62 -4.55
C ILE A 336 -16.51 0.37 -4.00
N CYS A 337 -15.78 1.02 -4.89
CA CYS A 337 -14.78 2.04 -4.53
C CYS A 337 -14.89 3.26 -5.43
N LEU A 338 -14.18 4.33 -5.09
CA LEU A 338 -14.05 5.50 -5.94
C LEU A 338 -12.95 5.31 -6.98
N ASP A 339 -13.06 5.99 -8.11
CA ASP A 339 -12.02 6.05 -9.16
C ASP A 339 -10.82 6.89 -8.70
N ARG A 340 -10.10 6.34 -7.70
CA ARG A 340 -8.95 7.00 -7.06
C ARG A 340 -7.97 6.00 -6.45
N GLY A 341 -6.68 6.26 -6.74
CA GLY A 341 -5.55 5.59 -6.11
C GLY A 341 -5.52 4.07 -6.24
N GLY A 342 -4.96 3.41 -5.24
CA GLY A 342 -4.78 1.95 -5.21
C GLY A 342 -6.07 1.12 -5.27
N PRO A 343 -7.16 1.48 -4.58
CA PRO A 343 -8.41 0.74 -4.67
C PRO A 343 -8.95 0.60 -6.09
N SER A 344 -8.96 1.69 -6.90
CA SER A 344 -9.43 1.65 -8.28
C SER A 344 -8.53 0.83 -9.22
N MET A 345 -7.27 0.62 -8.87
CA MET A 345 -6.38 -0.30 -9.59
C MET A 345 -6.72 -1.77 -9.31
N SER A 346 -7.14 -2.07 -8.09
CA SER A 346 -7.47 -3.43 -7.68
C SER A 346 -8.82 -3.87 -8.23
N VAL A 347 -9.77 -2.95 -8.32
CA VAL A 347 -11.15 -3.21 -8.74
C VAL A 347 -11.34 -2.90 -10.22
N THR A 348 -11.92 -3.84 -10.96
CA THR A 348 -12.37 -3.66 -12.35
C THR A 348 -13.88 -3.88 -12.44
N SER A 349 -14.48 -3.53 -13.58
CA SER A 349 -15.92 -3.78 -13.85
C SER A 349 -16.32 -5.25 -13.77
N GLU A 350 -15.36 -6.17 -13.82
CA GLU A 350 -15.61 -7.61 -13.72
C GLU A 350 -15.65 -8.11 -12.27
N CYS A 351 -15.10 -7.37 -11.32
CA CYS A 351 -14.99 -7.78 -9.92
C CYS A 351 -15.53 -6.75 -8.91
N GLY A 352 -16.19 -5.70 -9.40
CA GLY A 352 -16.77 -4.67 -8.55
C GLY A 352 -17.30 -3.48 -9.35
N VAL A 353 -17.49 -2.35 -8.66
CA VAL A 353 -17.92 -1.09 -9.28
C VAL A 353 -16.97 0.04 -8.86
N VAL A 354 -16.43 0.74 -9.84
CA VAL A 354 -15.60 1.93 -9.63
C VAL A 354 -16.45 3.17 -9.93
N VAL A 355 -16.68 3.99 -8.92
CA VAL A 355 -17.55 5.17 -8.99
C VAL A 355 -16.74 6.44 -9.20
N GLY A 356 -17.13 7.27 -10.16
CA GLY A 356 -16.47 8.56 -10.42
C GLY A 356 -16.56 9.52 -9.23
N ALA A 357 -15.46 10.23 -8.94
CA ALA A 357 -15.34 11.16 -7.82
C ALA A 357 -15.41 12.63 -8.31
N GLN A 358 -16.49 13.03 -9.01
CA GLN A 358 -16.60 14.32 -9.68
C GLN A 358 -17.16 15.43 -8.77
N SER A 359 -18.37 15.26 -8.22
CA SER A 359 -18.95 16.10 -7.18
C SER A 359 -19.47 15.24 -6.03
N ARG A 360 -19.75 15.87 -4.89
CA ARG A 360 -20.25 15.15 -3.72
C ARG A 360 -21.60 14.45 -4.04
N GLU A 361 -22.51 15.19 -4.66
CA GLU A 361 -23.84 14.71 -5.02
C GLU A 361 -23.74 13.56 -6.03
N GLN A 362 -23.00 13.74 -7.11
CA GLN A 362 -22.80 12.70 -8.14
C GLN A 362 -22.10 11.46 -7.58
N THR A 363 -21.15 11.64 -6.66
CA THR A 363 -20.47 10.51 -6.01
C THR A 363 -21.42 9.71 -5.13
N ILE A 364 -22.28 10.38 -4.33
CA ILE A 364 -23.28 9.74 -3.50
C ILE A 364 -24.32 9.00 -4.37
N GLU A 365 -24.80 9.62 -5.46
CA GLU A 365 -25.71 8.99 -6.41
C GLU A 365 -25.07 7.78 -7.10
N GLY A 366 -23.81 7.90 -7.53
CA GLY A 366 -23.07 6.79 -8.13
C GLY A 366 -22.85 5.61 -7.18
N LEU A 367 -22.56 5.89 -5.91
CA LEU A 367 -22.46 4.85 -4.87
C LEU A 367 -23.83 4.18 -4.62
N ARG A 368 -24.93 4.98 -4.58
CA ARG A 368 -26.29 4.46 -4.49
C ARG A 368 -26.62 3.52 -5.65
N ASP A 369 -26.35 3.96 -6.87
CA ASP A 369 -26.66 3.22 -8.08
C ASP A 369 -25.85 1.92 -8.16
N ALA A 370 -24.59 1.94 -7.68
CA ALA A 370 -23.76 0.74 -7.57
C ALA A 370 -24.34 -0.28 -6.57
N VAL A 371 -24.91 0.15 -5.44
CA VAL A 371 -25.59 -0.76 -4.49
C VAL A 371 -26.89 -1.26 -5.07
N LEU A 372 -27.72 -0.39 -5.67
CA LEU A 372 -28.98 -0.77 -6.32
C LEU A 372 -28.77 -1.77 -7.45
N HIS A 373 -27.65 -1.68 -8.17
CA HIS A 373 -27.29 -2.66 -9.20
C HIS A 373 -27.16 -4.08 -8.63
N TYR A 374 -26.52 -4.25 -7.46
CA TYR A 374 -26.45 -5.56 -6.79
C TYR A 374 -27.80 -6.02 -6.22
N MET A 375 -28.67 -5.09 -5.81
CA MET A 375 -30.03 -5.44 -5.39
C MET A 375 -30.89 -5.95 -6.55
N MET A 376 -30.75 -5.33 -7.73
CA MET A 376 -31.50 -5.73 -8.93
C MET A 376 -30.97 -7.01 -9.57
N GLU A 377 -29.68 -7.27 -9.45
CA GLU A 377 -28.99 -8.42 -10.04
C GLU A 377 -28.14 -9.16 -8.97
N PRO A 378 -28.75 -9.84 -7.98
CA PRO A 378 -28.03 -10.45 -6.84
C PRO A 378 -27.01 -11.49 -7.26
N ASP A 379 -27.23 -12.21 -8.36
CA ASP A 379 -26.28 -13.21 -8.89
C ASP A 379 -24.93 -12.59 -9.26
N ARG A 380 -24.87 -11.29 -9.54
CA ARG A 380 -23.62 -10.59 -9.80
C ARG A 380 -22.68 -10.55 -8.60
N ILE A 381 -23.22 -10.59 -7.39
CA ILE A 381 -22.40 -10.64 -6.17
C ILE A 381 -21.45 -11.85 -6.22
N ALA A 382 -22.00 -13.02 -6.53
CA ALA A 382 -21.22 -14.24 -6.64
C ALA A 382 -20.23 -14.20 -7.84
N VAL A 383 -20.67 -13.71 -9.00
CA VAL A 383 -19.84 -13.59 -10.19
C VAL A 383 -18.67 -12.63 -9.96
N HIS A 384 -18.95 -11.42 -9.49
CA HIS A 384 -17.91 -10.42 -9.21
C HIS A 384 -16.98 -10.88 -8.09
N GLY A 385 -17.51 -11.57 -7.05
CA GLY A 385 -16.70 -12.15 -5.99
C GLY A 385 -15.72 -13.21 -6.48
N ALA A 386 -16.17 -14.11 -7.36
CA ALA A 386 -15.31 -15.11 -7.99
C ALA A 386 -14.21 -14.47 -8.85
N ASN A 387 -14.58 -13.49 -9.67
CA ASN A 387 -13.65 -12.73 -10.50
C ASN A 387 -12.66 -11.92 -9.67
N ALA A 388 -13.10 -11.37 -8.52
CA ALA A 388 -12.22 -10.67 -7.58
C ALA A 388 -11.12 -11.59 -7.06
N ARG A 389 -11.44 -12.81 -6.65
CA ARG A 389 -10.46 -13.83 -6.22
C ARG A 389 -9.50 -14.21 -7.35
N GLN A 390 -10.01 -14.45 -8.56
CA GLN A 390 -9.18 -14.78 -9.71
C GLN A 390 -8.19 -13.65 -10.01
N ARG A 391 -8.66 -12.39 -10.04
CA ARG A 391 -7.82 -11.23 -10.24
C ARG A 391 -6.71 -11.09 -9.20
N LEU A 392 -7.00 -11.40 -7.94
CA LEU A 392 -5.98 -11.39 -6.88
C LEU A 392 -4.91 -12.44 -7.13
N SER A 393 -5.30 -13.66 -7.49
CA SER A 393 -4.37 -14.74 -7.85
C SER A 393 -3.44 -14.32 -8.99
N ASP A 394 -3.98 -13.70 -10.04
CA ASP A 394 -3.23 -13.36 -11.25
C ASP A 394 -2.32 -12.14 -11.10
N HIS A 395 -2.64 -11.22 -10.18
CA HIS A 395 -1.97 -9.90 -10.16
C HIS A 395 -1.46 -9.45 -8.79
N TYR A 396 -2.02 -9.95 -7.68
CA TYR A 396 -1.76 -9.43 -6.33
C TYR A 396 -1.19 -10.47 -5.36
N GLU A 397 -1.18 -11.74 -5.71
CA GLU A 397 -0.52 -12.77 -4.91
C GLU A 397 0.98 -12.46 -4.82
N TRP A 398 1.54 -12.56 -3.61
CA TRP A 398 2.91 -12.11 -3.34
C TRP A 398 3.97 -12.82 -4.19
N GLN A 399 3.77 -14.10 -4.49
CA GLN A 399 4.72 -14.86 -5.31
C GLN A 399 4.71 -14.39 -6.77
N GLU A 400 3.52 -14.06 -7.29
CA GLU A 400 3.39 -13.47 -8.64
C GLU A 400 4.00 -12.07 -8.70
N LYS A 401 3.82 -11.28 -7.66
CA LYS A 401 4.46 -9.96 -7.53
C LYS A 401 5.99 -10.05 -7.47
N ALA A 402 6.51 -11.02 -6.72
CA ALA A 402 7.95 -11.28 -6.66
C ALA A 402 8.50 -11.66 -8.04
N ARG A 403 7.79 -12.51 -8.80
CA ARG A 403 8.14 -12.86 -10.18
C ARG A 403 8.20 -11.64 -11.10
N LYS A 404 7.21 -10.74 -11.01
CA LYS A 404 7.21 -9.46 -11.76
C LYS A 404 8.38 -8.57 -11.37
N MET A 405 8.75 -8.53 -10.09
CA MET A 405 9.91 -7.77 -9.63
C MET A 405 11.23 -8.37 -10.14
N LEU A 406 11.34 -9.69 -10.23
CA LEU A 406 12.50 -10.35 -10.82
C LEU A 406 12.68 -9.96 -12.28
N ALA A 407 11.61 -9.88 -13.06
CA ALA A 407 11.68 -9.39 -14.44
C ALA A 407 12.19 -7.93 -14.51
N VAL A 408 11.86 -7.09 -13.53
CA VAL A 408 12.44 -5.74 -13.42
C VAL A 408 13.92 -5.80 -13.09
N TYR A 409 14.35 -6.71 -12.21
CA TYR A 409 15.78 -6.90 -11.91
C TYR A 409 16.56 -7.38 -13.12
N ASP A 410 16.03 -8.34 -13.87
CA ASP A 410 16.60 -8.83 -15.13
C ASP A 410 16.79 -7.68 -16.14
N ASP A 411 15.73 -6.89 -16.38
CA ASP A 411 15.79 -5.74 -17.30
C ASP A 411 16.86 -4.73 -16.90
N VAL A 412 16.91 -4.36 -15.62
CA VAL A 412 17.89 -3.40 -15.09
C VAL A 412 19.30 -3.92 -15.20
N LEU A 413 19.54 -5.20 -14.90
CA LEU A 413 20.88 -5.79 -14.93
C LEU A 413 21.37 -6.06 -16.36
N CYS A 414 20.46 -6.35 -17.32
CA CYS A 414 20.78 -6.50 -18.73
C CYS A 414 21.04 -5.16 -19.43
N THR A 415 20.33 -4.09 -19.03
CA THR A 415 20.43 -2.77 -19.68
C THR A 415 21.49 -1.86 -19.09
N SER A 416 21.92 -2.12 -17.85
CA SER A 416 22.97 -1.34 -17.20
C SER A 416 24.31 -1.59 -17.90
N PRO A 417 25.01 -0.54 -18.41
CA PRO A 417 26.29 -0.72 -19.07
C PRO A 417 27.33 -1.32 -18.11
N PRO A 418 28.26 -2.17 -18.59
CA PRO A 418 29.27 -2.85 -17.76
C PRO A 418 30.29 -1.92 -17.10
N PHE A 419 30.08 -0.63 -17.15
CA PHE A 419 31.01 0.41 -16.67
C PHE A 419 31.12 0.51 -15.12
N LEU A 420 30.31 -0.20 -14.38
CA LEU A 420 30.33 -0.18 -12.91
C LEU A 420 31.03 -1.40 -12.26
N GLN A 421 31.48 -2.38 -13.07
CA GLN A 421 32.18 -3.56 -12.54
C GLN A 421 33.74 -3.41 -12.52
N GLY A 422 34.26 -2.27 -12.93
CA GLY A 422 35.70 -2.02 -13.12
C GLY A 422 36.36 -1.15 -12.04
N GLY A 423 36.15 -1.39 -10.78
CA GLY A 423 36.90 -0.81 -9.65
C GLY A 423 38.06 -1.67 -9.22
N ASN A 424 39.17 -1.63 -9.99
CA ASN A 424 40.54 -1.85 -9.57
C ASN A 424 40.86 -2.99 -8.57
N LYS A 425 40.94 -4.21 -9.05
CA LYS A 425 41.86 -5.19 -8.44
C LYS A 425 43.27 -4.95 -9.02
N SER A 426 43.93 -3.85 -8.64
CA SER A 426 45.37 -3.73 -8.84
C SER A 426 46.05 -4.58 -7.77
N SER A 427 46.67 -5.66 -8.22
CA SER A 427 47.80 -6.43 -7.67
C SER A 427 48.52 -5.70 -6.55
N ARG A 428 48.54 -6.28 -5.38
CA ARG A 428 49.68 -6.20 -4.47
C ARG A 428 50.39 -7.56 -4.49
N SER A 429 51.46 -7.59 -5.24
CA SER A 429 52.57 -8.52 -5.07
C SER A 429 53.33 -8.21 -3.79
#